data_5b714599e46b2b4a22b207f6a3594209
#
_entry.id   5b714599e46b2b4a22b207f6a3594209
#
_cell.length_a   1.000
_cell.length_b   1.000
_cell.length_c   1.000
_cell.angle_alpha   90.00
_cell.angle_beta   90.00
_cell.angle_gamma   90.00
#
_symmetry.space_group_name_H-M   'P 1'
#
loop_
_entity.id
_entity.type
_entity.pdbx_description
1 polymer ?
#
loop_
_entity_poly.entity_id
_entity_poly.type
_entity_poly.pdbx_seq_one_letter_code
_entity_poly.pdbx_strand_id
1 'polypeptide(L)'
;DEMENCPLCPKLLERTELFGGIIREKVLLQTEPDVWMPVYILIPPAKEGRPGCVLAPHGHQGAGKYSVAGCREIPAVAEAIDRFHYDYGLYLAKLGYVALCPDARGFGERRDKAFQKEEEEAFMRGTCFHLAHMAEPLGMTVAGMNTWDLMRLIDYVEERGEWRTDDLGCVGFSGGGLQTLYLAAL
;
A
#
# COMPACT_ATOMS: atom_id res chain seq x y z
N ASP A 1 3.83 21.21 12.44
CA ASP A 1 4.54 20.22 12.13
C ASP A 1 3.91 18.95 12.38
N GLU A 2 3.08 18.34 12.51
CA GLU A 2 3.31 16.97 12.87
C GLU A 2 2.08 16.17 12.62
N MET A 3 2.33 15.08 11.98
CA MET A 3 1.32 14.06 11.78
C MET A 3 0.77 13.62 13.15
N GLU A 4 -0.52 13.65 13.33
CA GLU A 4 -1.14 13.35 14.60
C GLU A 4 -1.29 11.84 14.78
N ASN A 5 -0.69 11.29 15.86
CA ASN A 5 -0.82 9.89 16.20
C ASN A 5 -2.24 9.59 16.74
N CYS A 6 -2.81 8.47 16.33
CA CYS A 6 -4.13 8.02 16.76
C CYS A 6 -4.20 6.48 16.77
N PRO A 7 -5.20 5.87 17.41
CA PRO A 7 -5.44 4.44 17.30
C PRO A 7 -5.64 4.01 15.85
N LEU A 8 -5.02 2.90 15.45
CA LEU A 8 -5.09 2.38 14.07
C LEU A 8 -6.48 1.92 13.64
N CYS A 9 -7.33 1.53 14.58
CA CYS A 9 -8.71 1.10 14.36
C CYS A 9 -8.88 0.16 13.14
N PRO A 10 -8.14 -0.95 13.04
CA PRO A 10 -8.12 -1.79 11.85
C PRO A 10 -9.50 -2.38 11.55
N LYS A 11 -9.92 -2.29 10.28
CA LYS A 11 -11.17 -2.86 9.79
C LYS A 11 -10.89 -3.83 8.65
N LEU A 12 -11.13 -5.12 8.86
CA LEU A 12 -11.10 -6.11 7.79
C LEU A 12 -12.36 -5.93 6.94
N LEU A 13 -12.18 -5.55 5.68
CA LEU A 13 -13.28 -5.30 4.74
C LEU A 13 -13.57 -6.50 3.86
N GLU A 14 -12.52 -7.19 3.39
CA GLU A 14 -12.62 -8.31 2.47
C GLU A 14 -11.55 -9.35 2.80
N ARG A 15 -11.86 -10.62 2.55
CA ARG A 15 -10.89 -11.72 2.61
C ARG A 15 -11.19 -12.71 1.49
N THR A 16 -10.22 -12.91 0.62
CA THR A 16 -10.36 -13.73 -0.59
C THR A 16 -9.17 -14.67 -0.71
N GLU A 17 -9.41 -15.93 -1.03
CA GLU A 17 -8.35 -16.86 -1.39
C GLU A 17 -8.01 -16.70 -2.87
N LEU A 18 -6.74 -16.51 -3.17
CA LEU A 18 -6.19 -16.41 -4.51
C LEU A 18 -5.60 -17.76 -4.93
N PHE A 19 -5.28 -17.89 -6.22
CA PHE A 19 -4.60 -19.06 -6.74
C PHE A 19 -3.32 -19.37 -5.96
N GLY A 20 -3.10 -20.64 -5.65
CA GLY A 20 -1.93 -21.08 -4.87
C GLY A 20 -2.10 -20.96 -3.35
N GLY A 21 -3.33 -20.74 -2.85
CA GLY A 21 -3.64 -20.68 -1.43
C GLY A 21 -3.18 -19.40 -0.73
N ILE A 22 -2.83 -18.35 -1.50
CA ILE A 22 -2.53 -17.02 -0.96
C ILE A 22 -3.84 -16.37 -0.53
N ILE A 23 -3.89 -15.83 0.68
CA ILE A 23 -5.03 -15.05 1.15
C ILE A 23 -4.77 -13.57 0.90
N ARG A 24 -5.70 -12.90 0.22
CA ARG A 24 -5.73 -11.44 0.11
C ARG A 24 -6.74 -10.87 1.09
N GLU A 25 -6.27 -10.13 2.06
CA GLU A 25 -7.12 -9.34 2.96
C GLU A 25 -7.11 -7.88 2.48
N LYS A 26 -8.29 -7.24 2.53
CA LYS A 26 -8.40 -5.78 2.40
C LYS A 26 -8.67 -5.22 3.79
N VAL A 27 -7.71 -4.46 4.28
CA VAL A 27 -7.78 -3.82 5.60
C VAL A 27 -7.79 -2.32 5.44
N LEU A 28 -8.59 -1.63 6.25
CA LEU A 28 -8.62 -0.19 6.35
C LEU A 28 -8.01 0.21 7.69
N LEU A 29 -6.97 1.03 7.67
CA LEU A 29 -6.25 1.53 8.85
C LEU A 29 -6.42 3.04 8.98
N GLN A 30 -6.57 3.54 10.19
CA GLN A 30 -6.53 4.96 10.47
C GLN A 30 -5.08 5.38 10.76
N THR A 31 -4.52 6.26 9.94
CA THR A 31 -3.12 6.71 10.06
C THR A 31 -2.98 8.08 10.74
N GLU A 32 -4.05 8.88 10.72
CA GLU A 32 -4.25 10.12 11.47
C GLU A 32 -5.75 10.22 11.80
N PRO A 33 -6.20 11.13 12.69
CA PRO A 33 -7.61 11.35 12.91
C PRO A 33 -8.34 11.60 11.58
N ASP A 34 -9.36 10.79 11.29
CA ASP A 34 -10.17 10.81 10.06
C ASP A 34 -9.43 10.53 8.74
N VAL A 35 -8.15 10.18 8.79
CA VAL A 35 -7.37 9.78 7.61
C VAL A 35 -7.20 8.27 7.56
N TRP A 36 -7.74 7.66 6.51
CA TRP A 36 -7.80 6.21 6.35
C TRP A 36 -6.94 5.73 5.19
N MET A 37 -6.24 4.62 5.42
CA MET A 37 -5.37 3.97 4.44
C MET A 37 -5.88 2.56 4.13
N PRO A 38 -6.41 2.31 2.92
CA PRO A 38 -6.68 0.95 2.45
C PRO A 38 -5.39 0.21 2.14
N VAL A 39 -5.30 -1.02 2.60
CA VAL A 39 -4.14 -1.91 2.40
C VAL A 39 -4.63 -3.25 1.89
N TYR A 40 -4.02 -3.80 0.83
CA TYR A 40 -4.09 -5.21 0.54
C TYR A 40 -2.94 -5.95 1.25
N ILE A 41 -3.29 -6.97 2.02
CA ILE A 41 -2.34 -7.84 2.70
C ILE A 41 -2.38 -9.20 2.02
N LEU A 42 -1.28 -9.61 1.45
CA LEU A 42 -1.13 -10.90 0.78
C LEU A 42 -0.41 -11.85 1.72
N ILE A 43 -1.15 -12.83 2.24
CA ILE A 43 -0.67 -13.80 3.22
C ILE A 43 -0.37 -15.10 2.49
N PRO A 44 0.88 -15.58 2.51
CA PRO A 44 1.24 -16.86 1.87
C PRO A 44 0.56 -18.04 2.57
N PRO A 45 0.46 -19.20 1.90
CA PRO A 45 0.04 -20.44 2.55
C PRO A 45 0.89 -20.74 3.79
N ALA A 46 0.25 -21.27 4.82
CA ALA A 46 0.93 -21.59 6.07
C ALA A 46 2.12 -22.53 5.85
N LYS A 47 3.26 -22.16 6.41
CA LYS A 47 4.49 -22.97 6.51
C LYS A 47 4.93 -23.04 7.96
N GLU A 48 5.93 -23.85 8.25
CA GLU A 48 6.52 -23.87 9.59
C GLU A 48 7.11 -22.49 9.94
N GLY A 49 6.80 -22.02 11.15
CA GLY A 49 7.26 -20.73 11.67
C GLY A 49 6.40 -19.54 11.23
N ARG A 50 6.75 -18.36 11.74
CA ARG A 50 6.09 -17.10 11.35
C ARG A 50 6.70 -16.59 10.04
N PRO A 51 5.90 -16.22 9.04
CA PRO A 51 6.42 -15.61 7.82
C PRO A 51 7.01 -14.23 8.11
N GLY A 52 8.06 -13.88 7.38
CA GLY A 52 8.58 -12.50 7.36
C GLY A 52 7.63 -11.56 6.65
N CYS A 53 7.72 -10.26 6.94
CA CYS A 53 6.88 -9.23 6.38
C CYS A 53 7.65 -8.29 5.45
N VAL A 54 6.98 -7.83 4.39
CA VAL A 54 7.52 -6.81 3.47
C VAL A 54 6.45 -5.77 3.17
N LEU A 55 6.74 -4.51 3.43
CA LEU A 55 5.95 -3.39 2.94
C LEU A 55 6.25 -3.21 1.45
N ALA A 56 5.22 -3.09 0.65
CA ALA A 56 5.32 -2.99 -0.80
C ALA A 56 4.59 -1.73 -1.33
N PRO A 57 5.10 -0.51 -1.04
CA PRO A 57 4.50 0.73 -1.51
C PRO A 57 4.63 0.85 -3.02
N HIS A 58 3.53 1.25 -3.69
CA HIS A 58 3.45 1.38 -5.14
C HIS A 58 4.10 2.66 -5.69
N GLY A 59 4.41 2.65 -6.99
CA GLY A 59 4.83 3.83 -7.75
C GLY A 59 3.64 4.66 -8.30
N HIS A 60 3.94 5.65 -9.16
CA HIS A 60 2.93 6.57 -9.70
C HIS A 60 1.98 5.94 -10.72
N GLN A 61 2.31 4.80 -11.28
CA GLN A 61 1.49 4.11 -12.26
C GLN A 61 0.91 2.83 -11.67
N GLY A 62 -0.20 2.36 -12.21
CA GLY A 62 -0.74 1.06 -11.87
C GLY A 62 -1.85 1.05 -10.81
N ALA A 63 -2.55 2.15 -10.62
CA ALA A 63 -3.74 2.21 -9.74
C ALA A 63 -3.48 1.85 -8.27
N GLY A 64 -2.39 2.35 -7.71
CA GLY A 64 -2.11 2.16 -6.27
C GLY A 64 -1.81 0.70 -5.92
N LYS A 65 -2.39 0.22 -4.82
CA LYS A 65 -2.21 -1.15 -4.32
C LYS A 65 -2.65 -2.26 -5.29
N TYR A 66 -3.54 -1.93 -6.24
CA TYR A 66 -4.14 -2.95 -7.12
C TYR A 66 -3.13 -3.65 -8.00
N SER A 67 -2.19 -2.91 -8.61
CA SER A 67 -1.16 -3.54 -9.43
C SER A 67 -0.15 -4.32 -8.59
N VAL A 68 0.27 -3.76 -7.45
CA VAL A 68 1.24 -4.42 -6.57
C VAL A 68 0.68 -5.72 -6.00
N ALA A 69 -0.62 -5.74 -5.67
CA ALA A 69 -1.32 -6.92 -5.20
C ALA A 69 -1.75 -7.90 -6.31
N GLY A 70 -1.48 -7.58 -7.58
CA GLY A 70 -1.77 -8.47 -8.71
C GLY A 70 -3.25 -8.57 -9.07
N CYS A 71 -4.02 -7.48 -8.96
CA CYS A 71 -5.47 -7.45 -9.25
C CYS A 71 -5.74 -7.43 -10.76
N ARG A 72 -5.55 -8.57 -11.42
CA ARG A 72 -5.73 -8.73 -12.87
C ARG A 72 -7.20 -8.74 -13.32
N GLU A 73 -8.14 -8.72 -12.40
CA GLU A 73 -9.57 -8.57 -12.66
C GLU A 73 -9.93 -7.21 -13.26
N ILE A 74 -9.04 -6.22 -13.17
CA ILE A 74 -9.17 -4.89 -13.78
C ILE A 74 -8.31 -4.86 -15.04
N PRO A 75 -8.88 -4.73 -16.27
CA PRO A 75 -8.14 -4.85 -17.53
C PRO A 75 -6.93 -3.92 -17.64
N ALA A 76 -7.07 -2.63 -17.32
CA ALA A 76 -5.96 -1.67 -17.38
C ALA A 76 -4.84 -2.00 -16.37
N VAL A 77 -5.19 -2.56 -15.19
CA VAL A 77 -4.20 -3.03 -14.21
C VAL A 77 -3.49 -4.27 -14.74
N ALA A 78 -4.21 -5.20 -15.35
CA ALA A 78 -3.62 -6.40 -15.96
C ALA A 78 -2.61 -6.03 -17.05
N GLU A 79 -2.95 -5.08 -17.94
CA GLU A 79 -2.04 -4.57 -18.98
C GLU A 79 -0.77 -3.94 -18.37
N ALA A 80 -0.93 -3.12 -17.32
CA ALA A 80 0.20 -2.50 -16.63
C ALA A 80 1.11 -3.55 -15.96
N ILE A 81 0.54 -4.60 -15.38
CA ILE A 81 1.28 -5.72 -14.81
C ILE A 81 2.07 -6.44 -15.89
N ASP A 82 1.44 -6.77 -17.02
CA ASP A 82 2.08 -7.49 -18.14
C ASP A 82 3.23 -6.67 -18.74
N ARG A 83 3.07 -5.36 -18.81
CA ARG A 83 4.07 -4.48 -19.41
C ARG A 83 5.24 -4.16 -18.48
N PHE A 84 4.97 -4.01 -17.17
CA PHE A 84 5.93 -3.43 -16.22
C PHE A 84 6.25 -4.33 -15.02
N HIS A 85 5.63 -5.49 -14.90
CA HIS A 85 5.80 -6.43 -13.78
C HIS A 85 5.55 -5.78 -12.41
N TYR A 86 4.48 -4.99 -12.31
CA TYR A 86 4.15 -4.26 -11.09
C TYR A 86 3.61 -5.12 -9.94
N ASP A 87 3.31 -6.38 -10.16
CA ASP A 87 2.75 -7.31 -9.18
C ASP A 87 3.79 -7.90 -8.20
N TYR A 88 4.79 -7.09 -7.85
CA TYR A 88 5.88 -7.55 -6.96
C TYR A 88 5.40 -7.92 -5.56
N GLY A 89 4.33 -7.31 -5.03
CA GLY A 89 3.72 -7.74 -3.77
C GLY A 89 3.17 -9.16 -3.85
N LEU A 90 2.47 -9.49 -4.94
CA LEU A 90 2.01 -10.86 -5.19
C LEU A 90 3.18 -11.82 -5.38
N TYR A 91 4.26 -11.37 -6.02
CA TYR A 91 5.46 -12.17 -6.19
C TYR A 91 6.13 -12.49 -4.85
N LEU A 92 6.23 -11.50 -3.96
CA LEU A 92 6.74 -11.70 -2.59
C LEU A 92 5.90 -12.71 -1.80
N ALA A 93 4.57 -12.64 -1.93
CA ALA A 93 3.69 -13.61 -1.28
C ALA A 93 3.91 -15.04 -1.82
N LYS A 94 4.15 -15.20 -3.14
CA LYS A 94 4.53 -16.49 -3.73
C LYS A 94 5.87 -17.02 -3.21
N LEU A 95 6.80 -16.13 -2.84
CA LEU A 95 8.07 -16.51 -2.20
C LEU A 95 7.93 -16.86 -0.72
N GLY A 96 6.77 -16.61 -0.11
CA GLY A 96 6.47 -16.98 1.27
C GLY A 96 6.55 -15.84 2.28
N TYR A 97 6.61 -14.58 1.81
CA TYR A 97 6.53 -13.40 2.67
C TYR A 97 5.08 -12.89 2.75
N VAL A 98 4.72 -12.29 3.86
CA VAL A 98 3.52 -11.46 3.92
C VAL A 98 3.85 -10.13 3.25
N ALA A 99 3.10 -9.77 2.21
CA ALA A 99 3.29 -8.51 1.51
C ALA A 99 2.14 -7.52 1.83
N LEU A 100 2.50 -6.35 2.35
CA LEU A 100 1.56 -5.29 2.67
C LEU A 100 1.60 -4.23 1.58
N CYS A 101 0.53 -4.12 0.81
CA CYS A 101 0.41 -3.24 -0.35
C CYS A 101 -0.55 -2.08 0.00
N PRO A 102 -0.06 -0.94 0.53
CA PRO A 102 -0.91 0.19 0.87
C PRO A 102 -1.27 1.04 -0.35
N ASP A 103 -2.37 1.80 -0.28
CA ASP A 103 -2.58 2.95 -1.16
C ASP A 103 -1.89 4.19 -0.57
N ALA A 104 -0.98 4.76 -1.32
CA ALA A 104 -0.43 6.08 -1.03
C ALA A 104 -1.52 7.16 -1.22
N ARG A 105 -1.36 8.29 -0.53
CA ARG A 105 -2.29 9.44 -0.65
C ARG A 105 -2.36 9.95 -2.09
N GLY A 106 -3.56 10.12 -2.58
CA GLY A 106 -3.84 10.51 -3.96
C GLY A 106 -3.85 9.35 -4.97
N PHE A 107 -3.78 8.08 -4.53
CA PHE A 107 -3.81 6.90 -5.41
C PHE A 107 -4.87 5.88 -4.99
N GLY A 108 -5.20 4.98 -5.88
CA GLY A 108 -6.16 3.91 -5.64
C GLY A 108 -7.48 4.43 -5.09
N GLU A 109 -7.88 3.96 -3.92
CA GLU A 109 -9.09 4.41 -3.22
C GLU A 109 -8.91 5.76 -2.50
N ARG A 110 -7.69 6.27 -2.40
CA ARG A 110 -7.37 7.56 -1.77
C ARG A 110 -7.23 8.72 -2.76
N ARG A 111 -7.68 8.54 -4.00
CA ARG A 111 -7.76 9.62 -4.98
C ARG A 111 -8.78 10.67 -4.55
N ASP A 112 -8.52 11.92 -4.84
CA ASP A 112 -9.48 12.99 -4.59
C ASP A 112 -10.76 12.75 -5.38
N LYS A 113 -11.89 12.78 -4.69
CA LYS A 113 -13.22 12.52 -5.29
C LYS A 113 -13.57 13.51 -6.40
N ALA A 114 -13.10 14.75 -6.31
CA ALA A 114 -13.31 15.76 -7.35
C ALA A 114 -12.63 15.40 -8.69
N PHE A 115 -11.59 14.54 -8.64
CA PHE A 115 -10.84 14.08 -9.81
C PHE A 115 -11.04 12.60 -10.11
N GLN A 116 -11.91 11.93 -9.37
CA GLN A 116 -12.32 10.56 -9.67
C GLN A 116 -13.26 10.56 -10.86
N LYS A 117 -12.74 10.20 -12.02
CA LYS A 117 -13.55 9.86 -13.19
C LYS A 117 -13.75 8.34 -13.24
N GLU A 118 -14.85 7.89 -13.81
CA GLU A 118 -15.18 6.46 -13.94
C GLU A 118 -14.32 5.73 -14.98
N GLU A 119 -13.59 6.48 -15.82
CA GLU A 119 -12.74 5.93 -16.87
C GLU A 119 -11.54 5.17 -16.26
N GLU A 120 -11.24 3.99 -16.79
CA GLU A 120 -10.09 3.17 -16.36
C GLU A 120 -8.76 3.95 -16.39
N GLU A 121 -8.55 4.81 -17.39
CA GLU A 121 -7.35 5.63 -17.50
C GLU A 121 -7.22 6.60 -16.33
N ALA A 122 -8.32 7.19 -15.85
CA ALA A 122 -8.34 8.04 -14.69
C ALA A 122 -8.07 7.26 -13.39
N PHE A 123 -8.50 6.00 -13.33
CA PHE A 123 -8.17 5.09 -12.22
C PHE A 123 -6.68 4.76 -12.17
N MET A 124 -6.03 4.60 -13.31
CA MET A 124 -4.58 4.33 -13.39
C MET A 124 -3.71 5.53 -13.02
N ARG A 125 -4.26 6.73 -13.04
CA ARG A 125 -3.57 7.97 -12.67
C ARG A 125 -3.90 8.37 -11.23
N GLY A 126 -2.90 8.83 -10.50
CA GLY A 126 -3.09 9.41 -9.17
C GLY A 126 -3.53 10.87 -9.24
N THR A 127 -3.97 11.38 -8.10
CA THR A 127 -4.29 12.80 -7.84
C THR A 127 -3.27 13.47 -6.94
N CYS A 128 -2.13 12.83 -6.69
CA CYS A 128 -1.08 13.28 -5.76
C CYS A 128 -0.52 14.66 -6.11
N PHE A 129 -0.55 15.04 -7.38
CA PHE A 129 -0.11 16.37 -7.83
C PHE A 129 -0.95 17.50 -7.20
N HIS A 130 -2.28 17.34 -7.17
CA HIS A 130 -3.17 18.31 -6.52
C HIS A 130 -2.94 18.36 -5.01
N LEU A 131 -2.77 17.18 -4.39
CA LEU A 131 -2.45 17.09 -2.97
C LEU A 131 -1.13 17.77 -2.64
N ALA A 132 -0.10 17.63 -3.47
CA ALA A 132 1.19 18.30 -3.28
C ALA A 132 1.04 19.82 -3.26
N HIS A 133 0.31 20.40 -4.23
CA HIS A 133 0.08 21.84 -4.30
C HIS A 133 -0.70 22.40 -3.10
N MET A 134 -1.55 21.58 -2.48
CA MET A 134 -2.27 21.98 -1.25
C MET A 134 -1.40 21.84 0.00
N ALA A 135 -0.52 20.83 0.03
CA ALA A 135 0.31 20.52 1.18
C ALA A 135 1.51 21.45 1.34
N GLU A 136 2.18 21.79 0.24
CA GLU A 136 3.40 22.61 0.23
C GLU A 136 3.25 23.97 0.93
N PRO A 137 2.17 24.77 0.72
CA PRO A 137 1.97 26.00 1.44
C PRO A 137 1.81 25.85 2.97
N LEU A 138 1.46 24.64 3.41
CA LEU A 138 1.31 24.29 4.84
C LEU A 138 2.61 23.69 5.42
N GLY A 139 3.69 23.67 4.65
CA GLY A 139 4.97 23.09 5.06
C GLY A 139 5.00 21.56 5.05
N MET A 140 4.04 20.92 4.39
CA MET A 140 3.93 19.47 4.29
C MET A 140 4.35 18.97 2.90
N THR A 141 4.75 17.70 2.81
CA THR A 141 5.01 17.05 1.53
C THR A 141 4.27 15.73 1.41
N VAL A 142 3.87 15.38 0.20
CA VAL A 142 3.24 14.07 -0.06
C VAL A 142 4.20 12.92 0.31
N ALA A 143 5.49 13.10 0.09
CA ALA A 143 6.50 12.11 0.48
C ALA A 143 6.50 11.90 2.02
N GLY A 144 6.51 12.96 2.80
CA GLY A 144 6.44 12.89 4.27
C GLY A 144 5.15 12.23 4.75
N MET A 145 4.00 12.66 4.21
CA MET A 145 2.70 12.07 4.56
C MET A 145 2.64 10.57 4.25
N ASN A 146 3.16 10.14 3.10
CA ASN A 146 3.17 8.72 2.73
C ASN A 146 4.17 7.93 3.58
N THR A 147 5.29 8.52 3.98
CA THR A 147 6.24 7.89 4.89
C THR A 147 5.62 7.68 6.27
N TRP A 148 4.90 8.67 6.78
CA TRP A 148 4.11 8.52 8.00
C TRP A 148 3.12 7.35 7.91
N ASP A 149 2.35 7.27 6.82
CA ASP A 149 1.41 6.17 6.59
C ASP A 149 2.12 4.79 6.63
N LEU A 150 3.34 4.69 6.10
CA LEU A 150 4.14 3.46 6.18
C LEU A 150 4.64 3.18 7.61
N MET A 151 4.99 4.18 8.39
CA MET A 151 5.32 4.00 9.82
C MET A 151 4.11 3.45 10.58
N ARG A 152 2.91 4.00 10.34
CA ARG A 152 1.66 3.49 10.91
C ARG A 152 1.35 2.05 10.47
N LEU A 153 1.78 1.67 9.26
CA LEU A 153 1.65 0.31 8.78
C LEU A 153 2.60 -0.66 9.51
N ILE A 154 3.79 -0.19 9.91
CA ILE A 154 4.69 -0.95 10.78
C ILE A 154 4.05 -1.18 12.14
N ASP A 155 3.50 -0.13 12.77
CA ASP A 155 2.78 -0.27 14.05
C ASP A 155 1.65 -1.31 13.96
N TYR A 156 0.91 -1.33 12.86
CA TYR A 156 -0.12 -2.35 12.63
C TYR A 156 0.45 -3.77 12.56
N VAL A 157 1.59 -3.97 11.90
CA VAL A 157 2.25 -5.27 11.83
C VAL A 157 2.65 -5.75 13.22
N GLU A 158 3.19 -4.85 14.03
CA GLU A 158 3.58 -5.11 15.42
C GLU A 158 2.38 -5.43 16.31
N GLU A 159 1.32 -4.60 16.26
CA GLU A 159 0.09 -4.82 17.03
C GLU A 159 -0.61 -6.13 16.67
N ARG A 160 -0.60 -6.49 15.39
CA ARG A 160 -1.19 -7.76 14.92
C ARG A 160 -0.43 -8.99 15.44
N GLY A 161 0.90 -8.91 15.55
CA GLY A 161 1.74 -9.91 16.21
C GLY A 161 1.77 -11.31 15.58
N GLU A 162 1.16 -11.49 14.40
CA GLU A 162 1.06 -12.79 13.71
C GLU A 162 2.32 -13.11 12.89
N TRP A 163 3.08 -12.09 12.52
CA TRP A 163 4.19 -12.18 11.58
C TRP A 163 5.51 -11.85 12.26
N ARG A 164 6.61 -12.17 11.60
CA ARG A 164 7.94 -11.86 12.10
C ARG A 164 8.31 -10.43 11.72
N THR A 165 8.77 -9.65 12.73
CA THR A 165 9.12 -8.22 12.57
C THR A 165 10.61 -7.95 12.66
N ASP A 166 11.41 -8.92 13.12
CA ASP A 166 12.86 -8.79 13.34
C ASP A 166 13.62 -8.43 12.04
N ASP A 167 13.06 -8.79 10.89
CA ASP A 167 13.62 -8.59 9.56
C ASP A 167 12.56 -8.00 8.60
N LEU A 168 11.78 -7.04 9.10
CA LEU A 168 10.79 -6.33 8.30
C LEU A 168 11.46 -5.64 7.10
N GLY A 169 11.03 -6.02 5.90
CA GLY A 169 11.52 -5.44 4.65
C GLY A 169 10.61 -4.34 4.11
N CYS A 170 11.17 -3.47 3.28
CA CYS A 170 10.39 -2.55 2.47
C CYS A 170 10.95 -2.54 1.04
N VAL A 171 10.10 -2.69 0.05
CA VAL A 171 10.48 -2.63 -1.37
C VAL A 171 9.44 -1.89 -2.17
N GLY A 172 9.88 -0.91 -2.95
CA GLY A 172 9.02 -0.11 -3.80
C GLY A 172 9.69 0.28 -5.10
N PHE A 173 8.89 0.59 -6.11
CA PHE A 173 9.35 1.04 -7.41
C PHE A 173 8.96 2.50 -7.63
N SER A 174 9.83 3.33 -8.27
CA SER A 174 9.56 4.73 -8.58
C SER A 174 9.15 5.53 -7.32
N GLY A 175 7.95 6.09 -7.26
CA GLY A 175 7.40 6.75 -6.07
C GLY A 175 7.38 5.86 -4.82
N GLY A 176 7.15 4.55 -4.97
CA GLY A 176 7.27 3.58 -3.89
C GLY A 176 8.72 3.40 -3.43
N GLY A 177 9.69 3.46 -4.35
CA GLY A 177 11.12 3.47 -4.02
C GLY A 177 11.52 4.70 -3.22
N LEU A 178 10.97 5.87 -3.56
CA LEU A 178 11.17 7.10 -2.78
C LEU A 178 10.62 6.97 -1.35
N GLN A 179 9.41 6.42 -1.21
CA GLN A 179 8.81 6.13 0.11
C GLN A 179 9.68 5.16 0.91
N THR A 180 10.18 4.09 0.27
CA THR A 180 11.10 3.11 0.88
C THR A 180 12.39 3.79 1.38
N LEU A 181 12.96 4.69 0.59
CA LEU A 181 14.18 5.43 0.95
C LEU A 181 13.95 6.30 2.19
N TYR A 182 12.87 7.06 2.23
CA TYR A 182 12.55 7.91 3.38
C TYR A 182 12.23 7.08 4.62
N LEU A 183 11.46 6.00 4.49
CA LEU A 183 11.15 5.11 5.60
C LEU A 183 12.41 4.49 6.21
N ALA A 184 13.38 4.11 5.37
CA ALA A 184 14.63 3.49 5.84
C ALA A 184 15.61 4.50 6.50
N ALA A 185 15.36 5.80 6.35
CA ALA A 185 16.19 6.86 6.94
C ALA A 185 15.68 7.34 8.31
N LEU A 186 14.49 6.91 8.72
CA LEU A 186 13.84 7.28 9.98
C LEU A 186 13.94 6.16 11.02
#